data_df7f99925f7a1ae60c6f0f5a96ef92e2
#
_entry.id   df7f99925f7a1ae60c6f0f5a96ef92e2
#
_cell.length_a   1.000
_cell.length_b   1.000
_cell.length_c   1.000
_cell.angle_alpha   90.00
_cell.angle_beta   90.00
_cell.angle_gamma   90.00
#
_symmetry.space_group_name_H-M   'P 1'
#
loop_
_entity.id
_entity.type
_entity.pdbx_description
1 polymer ?
#
loop_
_entity_poly.entity_id
_entity_poly.type
_entity_poly.pdbx_seq_one_letter_code
_entity_poly.pdbx_strand_id
1 'polypeptide(L)'
;MAYESVDSGSALLTDESQKVTVQLQNGTAVIPQGADIETAKAAIAKALVVNADEVDVKNLDWEYECEGKDKTKLQKNTAFGSLEGFTSTTTKKILWNTVTTEYNHPAFLENGEGDFKFRLKGSDEVVTLHRAYKYESSFVLKDAPYEVSMAFNADQSYDFDATARAIYDAVIAKTNPAGLTYDDVAMEYNAGTDIIPNWQPLNSTNWTAAFKKFGPGEWTIRIKWDGNKNYKGTQTQVNVTTADNRIAAAVVCREGVSFSYNMDTAVMKQSIFDQVIDWDNSTLPAKDTLSVDDFTMEYYGVDDVAGVEGVTRQWAPIEGGKVNLLTYLQMGAGEQQIRITYKGNAEYR
;
A
#
# COMPACT_ATOMS: atom_id res chain seq x y z
N MET A 1 -8.35 2.60 81.23
CA MET A 1 -7.73 3.87 80.90
C MET A 1 -7.32 3.89 79.46
N ALA A 2 -7.99 4.63 78.69
CA ALA A 2 -7.52 5.26 77.49
C ALA A 2 -6.72 4.47 76.45
N TYR A 3 -7.27 3.36 76.00
CA TYR A 3 -6.75 2.69 74.79
C TYR A 3 -7.74 2.63 73.64
N GLU A 4 -8.95 3.09 73.88
CA GLU A 4 -10.02 2.97 72.86
C GLU A 4 -10.17 4.15 71.94
N SER A 5 -9.44 5.22 72.16
CA SER A 5 -9.61 6.44 71.33
C SER A 5 -8.58 6.62 70.25
N VAL A 6 -7.57 5.75 70.19
CA VAL A 6 -6.50 5.92 69.15
C VAL A 6 -6.79 5.13 67.92
N ASP A 7 -7.49 3.98 68.02
CA ASP A 7 -7.74 3.12 66.86
C ASP A 7 -8.92 3.55 66.00
N SER A 8 -9.88 4.26 66.56
CA SER A 8 -11.04 4.76 65.80
C SER A 8 -10.75 6.01 64.97
N GLY A 9 -9.71 6.77 65.36
CA GLY A 9 -9.34 8.01 64.66
C GLY A 9 -8.45 7.77 63.42
N SER A 10 -7.67 6.69 63.42
CA SER A 10 -6.78 6.44 62.28
C SER A 10 -7.51 5.73 61.11
N ALA A 11 -8.55 4.97 61.39
CA ALA A 11 -9.33 4.31 60.32
C ALA A 11 -10.21 5.28 59.53
N LEU A 12 -10.68 6.36 60.18
CA LEU A 12 -11.48 7.38 59.51
C LEU A 12 -10.67 8.39 58.70
N LEU A 13 -9.39 8.55 59.02
CA LEU A 13 -8.51 9.48 58.30
C LEU A 13 -7.89 8.87 57.03
N THR A 14 -7.86 7.56 56.93
CA THR A 14 -7.33 6.88 55.73
C THR A 14 -8.32 6.79 54.59
N ASP A 15 -9.62 6.88 54.84
CA ASP A 15 -10.64 6.71 53.80
C ASP A 15 -11.00 8.02 53.08
N GLU A 16 -10.85 9.16 53.76
CA GLU A 16 -11.11 10.45 53.11
C GLU A 16 -9.92 11.05 52.36
N SER A 17 -8.71 10.58 52.64
CA SER A 17 -7.48 11.12 51.99
C SER A 17 -7.14 10.49 50.66
N GLN A 18 -7.91 9.55 50.17
CA GLN A 18 -7.66 8.83 48.88
C GLN A 18 -8.81 8.99 47.89
N LYS A 19 -9.69 9.97 48.05
CA LYS A 19 -10.71 10.20 47.03
C LYS A 19 -10.08 10.90 45.81
N VAL A 20 -9.53 10.14 44.89
CA VAL A 20 -8.99 10.64 43.65
C VAL A 20 -10.14 11.25 42.85
N THR A 21 -10.02 12.54 42.54
CA THR A 21 -10.99 13.23 41.70
C THR A 21 -10.82 12.83 40.25
N VAL A 22 -11.90 12.47 39.55
CA VAL A 22 -11.88 12.17 38.12
C VAL A 22 -11.55 13.49 37.38
N GLN A 23 -10.52 13.42 36.51
CA GLN A 23 -10.12 14.54 35.65
C GLN A 23 -10.62 14.26 34.23
N LEU A 24 -11.37 15.19 33.67
CA LEU A 24 -11.95 15.05 32.33
C LEU A 24 -11.19 15.87 31.27
N GLN A 25 -11.28 15.43 30.05
CA GLN A 25 -10.76 16.11 28.87
C GLN A 25 -11.69 15.89 27.67
N ASN A 26 -11.56 16.73 26.63
CA ASN A 26 -12.15 16.43 25.32
C ASN A 26 -11.40 15.29 24.65
N GLY A 27 -12.11 14.43 23.90
CA GLY A 27 -11.49 13.27 23.30
C GLY A 27 -12.25 12.71 22.12
N THR A 28 -11.65 11.72 21.46
CA THR A 28 -12.27 10.94 20.37
C THR A 28 -12.39 9.50 20.79
N ALA A 29 -13.58 8.93 20.67
CA ALA A 29 -13.81 7.50 20.88
C ALA A 29 -14.26 6.82 19.58
N VAL A 30 -13.64 5.69 19.26
CA VAL A 30 -14.13 4.82 18.18
C VAL A 30 -15.12 3.84 18.80
N ILE A 31 -16.39 4.04 18.47
CA ILE A 31 -17.51 3.23 18.94
C ILE A 31 -18.22 2.70 17.69
N PRO A 32 -17.95 1.45 17.27
CA PRO A 32 -18.53 0.89 16.05
C PRO A 32 -20.06 0.90 16.05
N GLN A 33 -20.63 0.95 14.86
CA GLN A 33 -22.07 0.79 14.72
C GLN A 33 -22.49 -0.61 15.24
N GLY A 34 -23.50 -0.67 16.12
CA GLY A 34 -23.92 -1.92 16.74
C GLY A 34 -23.12 -2.37 17.96
N ALA A 35 -22.22 -1.52 18.48
CA ALA A 35 -21.57 -1.76 19.77
C ALA A 35 -22.63 -1.82 20.90
N ASP A 36 -22.37 -2.62 21.93
CA ASP A 36 -23.16 -2.60 23.14
C ASP A 36 -22.80 -1.40 24.05
N ILE A 37 -23.64 -1.15 25.05
CA ILE A 37 -23.50 0.01 25.92
C ILE A 37 -22.24 -0.07 26.80
N GLU A 38 -21.80 -1.24 27.21
CA GLU A 38 -20.62 -1.42 28.05
C GLU A 38 -19.34 -1.17 27.25
N THR A 39 -19.29 -1.64 26.00
CA THR A 39 -18.22 -1.30 25.06
C THR A 39 -18.16 0.21 24.85
N ALA A 40 -19.31 0.87 24.69
CA ALA A 40 -19.37 2.32 24.54
C ALA A 40 -18.88 3.05 25.78
N LYS A 41 -19.33 2.68 26.97
CA LYS A 41 -18.88 3.26 28.26
C LYS A 41 -17.36 3.14 28.43
N ALA A 42 -16.79 1.98 28.13
CA ALA A 42 -15.35 1.75 28.20
C ALA A 42 -14.58 2.68 27.23
N ALA A 43 -15.07 2.83 25.99
CA ALA A 43 -14.46 3.71 25.00
C ALA A 43 -14.58 5.20 25.38
N ILE A 44 -15.73 5.62 25.95
CA ILE A 44 -15.96 6.96 26.46
C ILE A 44 -14.99 7.26 27.61
N ALA A 45 -14.92 6.38 28.61
CA ALA A 45 -14.02 6.56 29.75
C ALA A 45 -12.56 6.67 29.31
N LYS A 46 -12.11 5.79 28.41
CA LYS A 46 -10.76 5.84 27.85
C LYS A 46 -10.45 7.15 27.12
N ALA A 47 -11.43 7.75 26.46
CA ALA A 47 -11.25 8.99 25.70
C ALA A 47 -11.32 10.24 26.57
N LEU A 48 -12.18 10.24 27.60
CA LEU A 48 -12.52 11.43 28.36
C LEU A 48 -11.86 11.51 29.74
N VAL A 49 -11.36 10.43 30.31
CA VAL A 49 -10.72 10.43 31.65
C VAL A 49 -9.20 10.49 31.52
N VAL A 50 -8.61 11.54 32.07
CA VAL A 50 -7.15 11.76 32.05
C VAL A 50 -6.43 10.81 32.98
N ASN A 51 -6.95 10.65 34.19
CA ASN A 51 -6.35 9.81 35.25
C ASN A 51 -7.05 8.45 35.40
N ALA A 52 -7.30 7.79 34.26
CA ALA A 52 -8.01 6.51 34.20
C ALA A 52 -7.35 5.36 35.01
N ASP A 53 -6.04 5.44 35.21
CA ASP A 53 -5.28 4.44 36.00
C ASP A 53 -5.47 4.63 37.52
N GLU A 54 -5.96 5.78 37.96
CA GLU A 54 -6.13 6.15 39.35
C GLU A 54 -7.58 6.05 39.84
N VAL A 55 -8.55 5.89 38.93
CA VAL A 55 -9.98 5.87 39.21
C VAL A 55 -10.66 4.62 38.68
N ASP A 56 -11.73 4.18 39.31
CA ASP A 56 -12.55 3.09 38.81
C ASP A 56 -13.48 3.55 37.69
N VAL A 57 -12.92 3.58 36.49
CA VAL A 57 -13.62 4.06 35.26
C VAL A 57 -14.84 3.23 34.89
N LYS A 58 -14.97 1.99 35.37
CA LYS A 58 -16.10 1.10 35.03
C LYS A 58 -17.38 1.50 35.72
N ASN A 59 -17.27 2.15 36.89
CA ASN A 59 -18.39 2.57 37.71
C ASN A 59 -18.76 4.06 37.51
N LEU A 60 -18.24 4.71 36.46
CA LEU A 60 -18.58 6.09 36.17
C LEU A 60 -19.97 6.19 35.51
N ASP A 61 -20.86 6.96 36.16
CA ASP A 61 -22.17 7.30 35.61
C ASP A 61 -22.04 8.46 34.61
N TRP A 62 -22.12 8.15 33.35
CA TRP A 62 -22.06 9.11 32.26
C TRP A 62 -23.45 9.64 31.89
N GLU A 63 -23.55 10.95 31.73
CA GLU A 63 -24.67 11.62 31.08
C GLU A 63 -24.18 12.29 29.79
N TYR A 64 -25.03 12.30 28.75
CA TYR A 64 -24.77 13.01 27.51
C TYR A 64 -25.92 13.97 27.19
N GLU A 65 -25.57 15.06 26.46
CA GLU A 65 -26.54 16.07 26.01
C GLU A 65 -27.15 15.62 24.68
N CYS A 66 -28.46 15.53 24.61
CA CYS A 66 -29.16 15.27 23.36
C CYS A 66 -30.52 15.96 23.28
N GLU A 67 -30.99 16.08 22.02
CA GLU A 67 -32.34 16.62 21.73
C GLU A 67 -33.37 15.51 21.87
N GLY A 68 -34.32 15.70 22.76
CA GLY A 68 -35.53 14.89 22.88
C GLY A 68 -36.73 15.55 22.19
N LYS A 69 -37.73 14.72 21.85
CA LYS A 69 -38.98 15.13 21.20
C LYS A 69 -40.18 14.75 22.05
N ASP A 70 -41.21 15.63 22.04
CA ASP A 70 -42.48 15.34 22.66
C ASP A 70 -43.25 14.26 21.86
N LYS A 71 -44.38 13.78 22.37
CA LYS A 71 -45.24 12.77 21.72
C LYS A 71 -45.69 13.18 20.30
N THR A 72 -45.83 14.47 20.04
CA THR A 72 -46.20 15.00 18.73
C THR A 72 -45.03 15.17 17.78
N LYS A 73 -43.77 15.05 18.28
CA LYS A 73 -42.53 15.30 17.57
C LYS A 73 -42.34 16.77 17.10
N LEU A 74 -43.21 17.66 17.50
CA LEU A 74 -43.18 19.07 17.10
C LEU A 74 -42.39 19.93 18.09
N GLN A 75 -42.41 19.61 19.38
CA GLN A 75 -41.63 20.30 20.39
C GLN A 75 -40.38 19.51 20.70
N LYS A 76 -39.29 20.24 20.93
CA LYS A 76 -37.97 19.71 21.20
C LYS A 76 -37.44 20.30 22.50
N ASN A 77 -36.64 19.50 23.20
CA ASN A 77 -35.91 19.92 24.39
C ASN A 77 -34.53 19.27 24.41
N THR A 78 -33.50 20.07 24.80
CA THR A 78 -32.15 19.55 24.96
C THR A 78 -31.88 19.39 26.45
N ALA A 79 -31.41 18.22 26.86
CA ALA A 79 -31.10 17.90 28.25
C ALA A 79 -29.96 16.88 28.36
N PHE A 80 -29.34 16.82 29.52
CA PHE A 80 -28.40 15.77 29.91
C PHE A 80 -29.15 14.62 30.54
N GLY A 81 -28.74 13.37 30.23
CA GLY A 81 -29.25 12.18 30.86
C GLY A 81 -28.53 10.90 30.43
N SER A 82 -29.08 9.77 30.84
CA SER A 82 -28.48 8.43 30.66
C SER A 82 -28.15 8.09 29.21
N LEU A 83 -27.07 7.37 29.00
CA LEU A 83 -26.66 6.83 27.69
C LEU A 83 -27.67 5.85 27.10
N GLU A 84 -28.53 5.25 27.91
CA GLU A 84 -29.55 4.29 27.50
C GLU A 84 -30.86 4.96 27.00
N GLY A 85 -30.82 6.28 26.93
CA GLY A 85 -32.00 7.11 26.68
C GLY A 85 -32.73 7.47 27.95
N PHE A 86 -33.49 8.58 27.92
CA PHE A 86 -34.18 9.10 29.11
C PHE A 86 -35.36 9.96 28.71
N THR A 87 -36.15 10.32 29.72
CA THR A 87 -37.27 11.24 29.58
C THR A 87 -36.99 12.48 30.39
N SER A 88 -37.24 13.65 29.82
CA SER A 88 -37.25 14.94 30.58
C SER A 88 -38.61 15.58 30.49
N THR A 89 -38.87 16.48 31.45
CA THR A 89 -40.12 17.23 31.49
C THR A 89 -39.85 18.71 31.60
N THR A 90 -40.66 19.51 30.89
CA THR A 90 -40.69 20.94 31.10
C THR A 90 -42.08 21.34 31.55
N THR A 91 -42.17 22.25 32.53
CA THR A 91 -43.46 22.75 33.02
C THR A 91 -43.53 24.26 32.74
N LYS A 92 -44.57 24.64 32.01
CA LYS A 92 -44.89 26.05 31.74
C LYS A 92 -46.23 26.42 32.31
N LYS A 93 -46.31 27.55 32.98
CA LYS A 93 -47.56 28.15 33.47
C LYS A 93 -48.14 29.01 32.36
N ILE A 94 -49.29 28.64 31.83
CA ILE A 94 -50.01 29.37 30.79
C ILE A 94 -51.34 29.82 31.42
N LEU A 95 -51.43 31.13 31.69
CA LEU A 95 -52.56 31.70 32.43
C LEU A 95 -52.76 31.02 33.81
N TRP A 96 -53.85 30.30 34.00
CA TRP A 96 -54.21 29.61 35.22
C TRP A 96 -53.84 28.12 35.22
N ASN A 97 -53.38 27.63 34.06
CA ASN A 97 -53.06 26.20 33.88
C ASN A 97 -51.55 25.99 33.91
N THR A 98 -51.15 24.87 34.51
CA THR A 98 -49.78 24.35 34.44
C THR A 98 -49.74 23.25 33.37
N VAL A 99 -48.98 23.47 32.32
CA VAL A 99 -48.78 22.47 31.23
C VAL A 99 -47.40 21.84 31.40
N THR A 100 -47.37 20.53 31.59
CA THR A 100 -46.17 19.73 31.61
C THR A 100 -46.01 19.01 30.30
N THR A 101 -44.88 19.21 29.62
CA THR A 101 -44.55 18.52 28.38
C THR A 101 -43.40 17.54 28.68
N GLU A 102 -43.60 16.30 28.26
CA GLU A 102 -42.63 15.23 28.38
C GLU A 102 -41.90 15.06 27.04
N TYR A 103 -40.55 14.89 27.10
CA TYR A 103 -39.69 14.71 25.95
C TYR A 103 -38.92 13.41 26.08
N ASN A 104 -38.95 12.57 25.05
CA ASN A 104 -38.18 11.35 24.95
C ASN A 104 -36.87 11.63 24.26
N HIS A 105 -35.77 11.31 24.90
CA HIS A 105 -34.41 11.45 24.40
C HIS A 105 -33.89 10.07 23.96
N PRO A 106 -33.30 9.96 22.74
CA PRO A 106 -32.79 8.68 22.24
C PRO A 106 -31.64 8.16 23.09
N ALA A 107 -31.32 6.87 22.94
CA ALA A 107 -30.10 6.32 23.48
C ALA A 107 -28.88 6.87 22.70
N PHE A 108 -27.75 7.01 23.40
CA PHE A 108 -26.51 7.52 22.77
C PHE A 108 -26.11 6.70 21.54
N LEU A 109 -26.25 5.38 21.58
CA LEU A 109 -25.88 4.49 20.48
C LEU A 109 -26.81 4.61 19.23
N GLU A 110 -27.99 5.19 19.37
CA GLU A 110 -28.89 5.47 18.26
C GLU A 110 -28.45 6.71 17.43
N ASN A 111 -27.54 7.53 17.98
CA ASN A 111 -27.00 8.68 17.27
C ASN A 111 -25.86 8.23 16.32
N GLY A 112 -25.60 9.04 15.30
CA GLY A 112 -24.53 8.84 14.32
C GLY A 112 -23.12 9.18 14.83
N GLU A 113 -22.17 9.29 13.92
CA GLU A 113 -20.88 9.93 14.18
C GLU A 113 -21.09 11.43 14.43
N GLY A 114 -20.21 12.02 15.25
CA GLY A 114 -20.23 13.46 15.54
C GLY A 114 -19.78 13.81 16.94
N ASP A 115 -19.93 15.09 17.28
CA ASP A 115 -19.56 15.63 18.56
C ASP A 115 -20.74 15.62 19.53
N PHE A 116 -20.51 15.09 20.72
CA PHE A 116 -21.47 14.99 21.79
C PHE A 116 -20.88 15.56 23.06
N LYS A 117 -21.69 16.27 23.83
CA LYS A 117 -21.29 16.75 25.16
C LYS A 117 -21.59 15.71 26.21
N PHE A 118 -20.63 15.50 27.09
CA PHE A 118 -20.67 14.54 28.17
C PHE A 118 -20.36 15.18 29.49
N ARG A 119 -20.91 14.63 30.55
CA ARG A 119 -20.53 14.93 31.93
C ARG A 119 -20.68 13.68 32.81
N LEU A 120 -20.06 13.70 33.95
CA LEU A 120 -20.39 12.72 34.99
C LEU A 120 -21.67 13.17 35.70
N LYS A 121 -22.51 12.24 36.07
CA LYS A 121 -23.75 12.47 36.78
C LYS A 121 -23.51 13.26 38.06
N GLY A 122 -24.20 14.37 38.19
CA GLY A 122 -24.05 15.31 39.33
C GLY A 122 -22.85 16.26 39.24
N SER A 123 -22.09 16.26 38.11
CA SER A 123 -21.04 17.22 37.83
C SER A 123 -21.55 18.30 36.88
N ASP A 124 -21.05 19.53 37.06
CA ASP A 124 -21.28 20.65 36.14
C ASP A 124 -20.18 20.71 35.04
N GLU A 125 -19.11 19.92 35.17
CA GLU A 125 -18.04 19.86 34.19
C GLU A 125 -18.51 19.13 32.92
N VAL A 126 -18.44 19.84 31.79
CA VAL A 126 -18.86 19.34 30.48
C VAL A 126 -17.67 19.20 29.55
N VAL A 127 -17.50 18.07 28.97
CA VAL A 127 -16.45 17.77 27.94
C VAL A 127 -17.08 17.29 26.63
N THR A 128 -16.35 17.44 25.55
CA THR A 128 -16.81 17.01 24.22
C THR A 128 -16.14 15.70 23.83
N LEU A 129 -16.95 14.73 23.43
CA LEU A 129 -16.54 13.48 22.79
C LEU A 129 -16.86 13.53 21.31
N HIS A 130 -15.84 13.34 20.47
CA HIS A 130 -16.06 13.00 19.08
C HIS A 130 -16.27 11.49 18.92
N ARG A 131 -17.46 11.08 18.52
CA ARG A 131 -17.76 9.67 18.21
C ARG A 131 -17.44 9.37 16.75
N ALA A 132 -16.59 8.40 16.50
CA ALA A 132 -16.31 7.83 15.18
C ALA A 132 -16.67 6.35 15.14
N TYR A 133 -17.06 5.83 13.96
CA TYR A 133 -17.33 4.39 13.79
C TYR A 133 -16.08 3.58 13.49
N LYS A 134 -15.09 4.23 12.88
CA LYS A 134 -13.82 3.59 12.50
C LYS A 134 -12.65 4.46 12.91
N TYR A 135 -11.54 3.80 13.19
CA TYR A 135 -10.27 4.47 13.39
C TYR A 135 -9.78 5.14 12.09
N GLU A 136 -9.08 6.24 12.23
CA GLU A 136 -8.36 6.84 11.11
C GLU A 136 -7.17 5.95 10.75
N SER A 137 -6.83 5.91 9.46
CA SER A 137 -5.65 5.24 8.95
C SER A 137 -4.70 6.23 8.28
N SER A 138 -3.43 5.86 8.20
CA SER A 138 -2.43 6.72 7.57
C SER A 138 -1.22 5.94 7.09
N PHE A 139 -0.53 6.48 6.10
CA PHE A 139 0.83 6.12 5.71
C PHE A 139 1.82 7.14 6.23
N VAL A 140 2.89 6.69 6.86
CA VAL A 140 4.07 7.50 7.19
C VAL A 140 5.10 7.22 6.10
N LEU A 141 5.52 8.26 5.41
CA LEU A 141 6.47 8.15 4.30
C LEU A 141 7.91 8.21 4.80
N LYS A 142 8.81 7.58 4.08
CA LYS A 142 10.25 7.78 4.20
C LYS A 142 10.63 9.14 3.63
N ASP A 143 11.86 9.58 3.85
CA ASP A 143 12.37 10.81 3.26
C ASP A 143 12.59 10.64 1.75
N ALA A 144 12.17 11.64 0.98
CA ALA A 144 12.45 11.72 -0.46
C ALA A 144 13.93 12.15 -0.71
N PRO A 145 14.51 11.90 -1.90
CA PRO A 145 13.87 11.38 -3.12
C PRO A 145 13.66 9.86 -3.09
N TYR A 146 12.67 9.39 -3.85
CA TYR A 146 12.40 7.95 -4.03
C TYR A 146 12.93 7.51 -5.38
N GLU A 147 14.04 6.79 -5.36
CA GLU A 147 14.69 6.21 -6.54
C GLU A 147 14.58 4.70 -6.49
N VAL A 148 14.05 4.08 -7.53
CA VAL A 148 13.76 2.64 -7.56
C VAL A 148 14.28 2.04 -8.86
N SER A 149 15.05 0.96 -8.75
CA SER A 149 15.40 0.14 -9.91
C SER A 149 14.19 -0.68 -10.35
N MET A 150 13.88 -0.63 -11.63
CA MET A 150 12.86 -1.50 -12.21
C MET A 150 13.32 -2.96 -12.18
N ALA A 151 12.40 -3.85 -11.89
CA ALA A 151 12.60 -5.28 -11.98
C ALA A 151 12.24 -5.80 -13.38
N PHE A 152 12.90 -6.87 -13.79
CA PHE A 152 12.70 -7.51 -15.10
C PHE A 152 12.58 -9.02 -14.94
N ASN A 153 11.74 -9.61 -15.77
CA ASN A 153 11.66 -11.06 -15.93
C ASN A 153 12.86 -11.60 -16.74
N ALA A 154 13.03 -12.92 -16.73
CA ALA A 154 14.09 -13.57 -17.51
C ALA A 154 13.96 -13.32 -19.04
N ASP A 155 12.75 -13.10 -19.53
CA ASP A 155 12.46 -12.76 -20.93
C ASP A 155 12.60 -11.25 -21.23
N GLN A 156 13.17 -10.49 -20.32
CA GLN A 156 13.39 -9.04 -20.36
C GLN A 156 12.12 -8.18 -20.32
N SER A 157 10.95 -8.76 -20.18
CA SER A 157 9.74 -7.99 -19.90
C SER A 157 9.81 -7.35 -18.51
N TYR A 158 9.09 -6.24 -18.31
CA TYR A 158 9.00 -5.62 -16.99
C TYR A 158 8.29 -6.53 -15.98
N ASP A 159 8.91 -6.73 -14.83
CA ASP A 159 8.25 -7.30 -13.66
C ASP A 159 7.60 -6.16 -12.87
N PHE A 160 6.34 -5.90 -13.20
CA PHE A 160 5.58 -4.80 -12.58
C PHE A 160 5.28 -5.07 -11.11
N ASP A 161 5.05 -6.32 -10.71
CA ASP A 161 4.75 -6.67 -9.33
C ASP A 161 5.97 -6.45 -8.43
N ALA A 162 7.12 -6.97 -8.83
CA ALA A 162 8.37 -6.75 -8.10
C ALA A 162 8.76 -5.26 -8.06
N THR A 163 8.55 -4.52 -9.16
CA THR A 163 8.81 -3.07 -9.21
C THR A 163 7.87 -2.30 -8.28
N ALA A 164 6.58 -2.62 -8.27
CA ALA A 164 5.59 -1.99 -7.39
C ALA A 164 5.89 -2.26 -5.91
N ARG A 165 6.28 -3.48 -5.58
CA ARG A 165 6.72 -3.87 -4.24
C ARG A 165 7.96 -3.06 -3.81
N ALA A 166 8.95 -2.92 -4.69
CA ALA A 166 10.13 -2.10 -4.43
C ALA A 166 9.79 -0.62 -4.21
N ILE A 167 8.82 -0.08 -4.96
CA ILE A 167 8.32 1.29 -4.75
C ILE A 167 7.63 1.41 -3.39
N TYR A 168 6.75 0.46 -3.03
CA TYR A 168 6.11 0.45 -1.72
C TYR A 168 7.15 0.46 -0.59
N ASP A 169 8.13 -0.41 -0.67
CA ASP A 169 9.20 -0.53 0.31
C ASP A 169 10.10 0.72 0.37
N ALA A 170 10.32 1.39 -0.76
CA ALA A 170 11.09 2.63 -0.81
C ALA A 170 10.33 3.82 -0.19
N VAL A 171 9.01 3.85 -0.32
CA VAL A 171 8.16 5.00 0.05
C VAL A 171 7.61 4.89 1.47
N ILE A 172 7.12 3.72 1.88
CA ILE A 172 6.40 3.56 3.14
C ILE A 172 7.35 3.23 4.28
N ALA A 173 7.36 4.09 5.31
CA ALA A 173 8.11 3.86 6.55
C ALA A 173 7.29 3.09 7.58
N LYS A 174 6.01 3.48 7.76
CA LYS A 174 5.09 2.88 8.73
C LYS A 174 3.65 3.03 8.25
N THR A 175 2.79 2.17 8.75
CA THR A 175 1.35 2.21 8.49
C THR A 175 0.55 2.30 9.79
N ASN A 176 -0.62 2.93 9.73
CA ASN A 176 -1.65 2.85 10.75
C ASN A 176 -2.96 2.37 10.07
N PRO A 177 -3.46 1.16 10.36
CA PRO A 177 -2.94 0.17 11.34
C PRO A 177 -1.55 -0.34 10.96
N ALA A 178 -0.80 -0.74 11.98
CA ALA A 178 0.50 -1.35 11.77
C ALA A 178 0.38 -2.69 11.03
N GLY A 179 1.36 -3.00 10.19
CA GLY A 179 1.47 -4.28 9.50
C GLY A 179 0.76 -4.35 8.14
N LEU A 180 0.28 -3.22 7.58
CA LEU A 180 -0.12 -3.21 6.17
C LEU A 180 1.12 -3.40 5.30
N THR A 181 0.98 -4.29 4.33
CA THR A 181 2.02 -4.66 3.36
C THR A 181 1.64 -4.21 1.96
N TYR A 182 2.52 -4.41 1.00
CA TYR A 182 2.23 -4.19 -0.41
C TYR A 182 0.95 -4.92 -0.87
N ASP A 183 0.72 -6.14 -0.37
CA ASP A 183 -0.41 -6.98 -0.79
C ASP A 183 -1.77 -6.44 -0.29
N ASP A 184 -1.77 -5.52 0.68
CA ASP A 184 -2.98 -4.91 1.23
C ASP A 184 -3.40 -3.64 0.48
N VAL A 185 -2.57 -3.10 -0.41
CA VAL A 185 -2.76 -1.80 -1.04
C VAL A 185 -2.91 -1.90 -2.56
N ALA A 186 -3.65 -0.98 -3.13
CA ALA A 186 -3.65 -0.75 -4.56
C ALA A 186 -2.61 0.34 -4.91
N MET A 187 -1.78 0.06 -5.90
CA MET A 187 -0.81 1.01 -6.43
C MET A 187 -1.16 1.39 -7.86
N GLU A 188 -1.16 2.68 -8.13
CA GLU A 188 -1.50 3.26 -9.43
C GLU A 188 -0.48 4.32 -9.81
N TYR A 189 -0.22 4.47 -11.10
CA TYR A 189 0.58 5.57 -11.62
C TYR A 189 -0.27 6.53 -12.45
N ASN A 190 0.13 7.79 -12.51
CA ASN A 190 -0.53 8.77 -13.35
C ASN A 190 -0.02 8.65 -14.79
N ALA A 191 -0.84 8.05 -15.66
CA ALA A 191 -0.57 7.95 -17.11
C ALA A 191 -1.00 9.21 -17.89
N GLY A 192 -1.65 10.15 -17.22
CA GLY A 192 -2.08 11.44 -17.78
C GLY A 192 -1.08 12.56 -17.52
N THR A 193 -1.63 13.76 -17.32
CA THR A 193 -0.87 14.95 -16.92
C THR A 193 -1.24 15.34 -15.48
N ASP A 194 -0.50 16.28 -14.89
CA ASP A 194 -0.82 16.82 -13.57
C ASP A 194 -2.18 17.54 -13.53
N ILE A 195 -2.60 18.10 -14.66
CA ILE A 195 -3.88 18.82 -14.78
C ILE A 195 -5.05 17.85 -15.04
N ILE A 196 -4.80 16.79 -15.81
CA ILE A 196 -5.79 15.75 -16.14
C ILE A 196 -5.17 14.40 -15.79
N PRO A 197 -5.20 14.02 -14.51
CA PRO A 197 -4.63 12.75 -14.09
C PRO A 197 -5.44 11.57 -14.62
N ASN A 198 -4.73 10.54 -15.06
CA ASN A 198 -5.30 9.28 -15.48
C ASN A 198 -4.61 8.14 -14.73
N TRP A 199 -5.25 7.68 -13.68
CA TRP A 199 -4.70 6.66 -12.80
C TRP A 199 -4.85 5.27 -13.40
N GLN A 200 -3.72 4.58 -13.60
CA GLN A 200 -3.66 3.23 -14.11
C GLN A 200 -3.01 2.31 -13.07
N PRO A 201 -3.51 1.07 -12.89
CA PRO A 201 -2.88 0.12 -11.99
C PRO A 201 -1.44 -0.15 -12.37
N LEU A 202 -0.54 -0.18 -11.40
CA LEU A 202 0.88 -0.41 -11.64
C LEU A 202 1.17 -1.84 -12.12
N ASN A 203 0.31 -2.79 -11.78
CA ASN A 203 0.41 -4.22 -12.14
C ASN A 203 -0.31 -4.58 -13.46
N SER A 204 -0.80 -3.60 -14.22
CA SER A 204 -1.59 -3.86 -15.43
C SER A 204 -0.72 -4.04 -16.67
N THR A 205 -0.93 -5.14 -17.37
CA THR A 205 -0.42 -5.38 -18.73
C THR A 205 -1.37 -4.86 -19.82
N ASN A 206 -2.56 -4.40 -19.46
CA ASN A 206 -3.59 -3.93 -20.39
C ASN A 206 -3.37 -2.45 -20.73
N TRP A 207 -2.51 -2.21 -21.71
CA TRP A 207 -2.22 -0.87 -22.22
C TRP A 207 -3.17 -0.51 -23.36
N THR A 208 -3.96 0.54 -23.20
CA THR A 208 -4.54 1.21 -24.35
C THR A 208 -3.49 2.19 -24.91
N ALA A 209 -3.36 2.25 -26.23
CA ALA A 209 -2.33 3.04 -26.93
C ALA A 209 -2.39 4.56 -26.63
N ALA A 210 -3.44 5.01 -25.93
CA ALA A 210 -3.69 6.41 -25.59
C ALA A 210 -2.93 6.92 -24.36
N PHE A 211 -2.32 6.01 -23.55
CA PHE A 211 -1.75 6.39 -22.26
C PHE A 211 -0.23 6.18 -22.22
N LYS A 212 0.44 7.03 -21.43
CA LYS A 212 1.86 6.89 -21.17
C LYS A 212 2.09 5.57 -20.42
N LYS A 213 2.95 4.71 -20.98
CA LYS A 213 3.29 3.42 -20.38
C LYS A 213 4.25 3.61 -19.22
N PHE A 214 4.02 2.93 -18.12
CA PHE A 214 4.97 2.88 -17.02
C PHE A 214 6.29 2.24 -17.46
N GLY A 215 7.39 2.86 -17.08
CA GLY A 215 8.74 2.43 -17.45
C GLY A 215 9.79 3.31 -16.76
N PRO A 216 11.05 3.30 -17.19
CA PRO A 216 12.07 4.21 -16.65
C PRO A 216 11.67 5.67 -16.81
N GLY A 217 11.83 6.46 -15.76
CA GLY A 217 11.48 7.88 -15.74
C GLY A 217 10.86 8.35 -14.43
N GLU A 218 10.29 9.56 -14.46
CA GLU A 218 9.61 10.16 -13.31
C GLU A 218 8.11 9.89 -13.37
N TRP A 219 7.55 9.47 -12.26
CA TRP A 219 6.15 9.08 -12.13
C TRP A 219 5.53 9.60 -10.87
N THR A 220 4.29 10.06 -10.94
CA THR A 220 3.46 10.25 -9.76
C THR A 220 2.73 8.93 -9.47
N ILE A 221 3.01 8.37 -8.31
CA ILE A 221 2.44 7.10 -7.83
C ILE A 221 1.42 7.39 -6.74
N ARG A 222 0.27 6.73 -6.80
CA ARG A 222 -0.75 6.73 -5.76
C ARG A 222 -0.78 5.36 -5.09
N ILE A 223 -0.66 5.37 -3.76
CA ILE A 223 -0.77 4.18 -2.91
C ILE A 223 -2.08 4.33 -2.14
N LYS A 224 -2.97 3.36 -2.24
CA LYS A 224 -4.32 3.40 -1.70
C LYS A 224 -4.62 2.15 -0.90
N TRP A 225 -5.16 2.33 0.29
CA TRP A 225 -5.77 1.28 1.09
C TRP A 225 -7.25 1.59 1.31
N ASP A 226 -8.14 0.67 0.99
CA ASP A 226 -9.58 0.90 1.07
C ASP A 226 -10.13 0.80 2.50
N GLY A 227 -9.27 0.45 3.47
CA GLY A 227 -9.68 0.26 4.85
C GLY A 227 -10.28 -1.12 5.09
N ASN A 228 -10.84 -1.29 6.29
CA ASN A 228 -11.53 -2.52 6.68
C ASN A 228 -12.71 -2.21 7.63
N LYS A 229 -13.22 -3.24 8.33
CA LYS A 229 -14.32 -3.05 9.29
C LYS A 229 -13.99 -2.09 10.44
N ASN A 230 -12.71 -1.97 10.82
CA ASN A 230 -12.27 -1.18 11.97
C ASN A 230 -11.62 0.16 11.60
N TYR A 231 -11.12 0.31 10.38
CA TYR A 231 -10.36 1.45 9.92
C TYR A 231 -10.94 2.03 8.64
N LYS A 232 -10.92 3.34 8.51
CA LYS A 232 -11.20 4.06 7.26
C LYS A 232 -10.08 3.81 6.26
N GLY A 233 -10.39 3.91 4.97
CA GLY A 233 -9.38 3.88 3.92
C GLY A 233 -8.49 5.13 3.95
N THR A 234 -7.30 5.00 3.37
CA THR A 234 -6.35 6.11 3.22
C THR A 234 -5.62 6.02 1.90
N GLN A 235 -5.09 7.13 1.42
CA GLN A 235 -4.25 7.17 0.23
C GLN A 235 -3.16 8.22 0.37
N THR A 236 -2.07 8.02 -0.36
CA THR A 236 -1.00 8.99 -0.52
C THR A 236 -0.55 9.08 -1.97
N GLN A 237 0.07 10.18 -2.35
CA GLN A 237 0.67 10.39 -3.66
C GLN A 237 2.11 10.83 -3.48
N VAL A 238 3.01 10.25 -4.26
CA VAL A 238 4.45 10.54 -4.22
C VAL A 238 5.02 10.57 -5.63
N ASN A 239 6.09 11.32 -5.81
CA ASN A 239 6.88 11.28 -7.04
C ASN A 239 8.02 10.29 -6.86
N VAL A 240 8.14 9.36 -7.81
CA VAL A 240 9.14 8.28 -7.81
C VAL A 240 9.90 8.32 -9.12
N THR A 241 11.21 8.23 -9.05
CA THR A 241 12.07 8.04 -10.21
C THR A 241 12.40 6.56 -10.36
N THR A 242 12.08 5.99 -11.52
CA THR A 242 12.40 4.60 -11.84
C THR A 242 13.51 4.54 -12.89
N ALA A 243 14.40 3.57 -12.78
CA ALA A 243 15.53 3.41 -13.71
C ALA A 243 15.70 1.94 -14.13
N ASP A 244 16.12 1.72 -15.38
CA ASP A 244 16.62 0.43 -15.84
C ASP A 244 18.12 0.36 -15.53
N ASN A 245 18.46 -0.25 -14.41
CA ASN A 245 19.82 -0.38 -13.92
C ASN A 245 20.50 -1.69 -14.36
N ARG A 246 19.92 -2.42 -15.31
CA ARG A 246 20.55 -3.62 -15.86
C ARG A 246 21.90 -3.27 -16.50
N ILE A 247 22.82 -4.21 -16.41
CA ILE A 247 24.15 -4.09 -17.01
C ILE A 247 23.99 -4.13 -18.53
N ALA A 248 24.58 -3.17 -19.24
CA ALA A 248 24.65 -3.21 -20.69
C ALA A 248 25.59 -4.34 -21.11
N ALA A 249 25.02 -5.41 -21.68
CA ALA A 249 25.81 -6.53 -22.17
C ALA A 249 26.60 -6.14 -23.43
N ALA A 250 27.81 -6.66 -23.54
CA ALA A 250 28.65 -6.51 -24.71
C ALA A 250 29.32 -7.86 -25.03
N VAL A 251 29.09 -8.38 -26.24
CA VAL A 251 29.77 -9.56 -26.74
C VAL A 251 31.00 -9.11 -27.53
N VAL A 252 32.17 -9.54 -27.08
CA VAL A 252 33.42 -9.35 -27.81
C VAL A 252 33.74 -10.67 -28.53
N CYS A 253 34.07 -10.61 -29.82
CA CYS A 253 34.44 -11.78 -30.61
C CYS A 253 35.97 -11.82 -30.81
N ARG A 254 36.55 -12.99 -30.73
CA ARG A 254 37.95 -13.25 -31.13
C ARG A 254 38.03 -13.27 -32.64
N GLU A 255 39.00 -12.54 -33.18
CA GLU A 255 39.28 -12.53 -34.60
C GLU A 255 40.23 -13.70 -34.99
N GLY A 256 40.16 -14.18 -36.22
CA GLY A 256 41.04 -15.18 -36.77
C GLY A 256 40.94 -16.57 -36.14
N VAL A 257 39.87 -16.86 -35.38
CA VAL A 257 39.65 -18.18 -34.78
C VAL A 257 38.85 -19.07 -35.71
N SER A 258 39.09 -20.36 -35.59
CA SER A 258 38.36 -21.40 -36.35
C SER A 258 37.20 -21.93 -35.53
N PHE A 259 36.07 -22.18 -36.16
CA PHE A 259 34.95 -22.93 -35.59
C PHE A 259 34.49 -24.06 -36.50
N SER A 260 33.75 -25.02 -35.96
CA SER A 260 33.29 -26.18 -36.70
C SER A 260 32.21 -25.79 -37.71
N TYR A 261 32.54 -25.88 -39.00
CA TYR A 261 31.58 -25.74 -40.08
C TYR A 261 30.85 -27.05 -40.27
N ASN A 262 29.59 -27.13 -39.92
CA ASN A 262 28.81 -28.37 -39.88
C ASN A 262 27.37 -28.15 -40.36
N MET A 263 26.81 -29.15 -41.04
CA MET A 263 25.39 -29.14 -41.43
C MET A 263 24.45 -29.20 -40.22
N ASP A 264 24.90 -29.79 -39.11
CA ASP A 264 24.19 -29.65 -37.83
C ASP A 264 24.49 -28.28 -37.23
N THR A 265 23.52 -27.39 -37.35
CA THR A 265 23.66 -26.01 -36.89
C THR A 265 23.81 -25.92 -35.37
N ALA A 266 23.35 -26.91 -34.59
CA ALA A 266 23.57 -26.94 -33.14
C ALA A 266 25.05 -27.15 -32.84
N VAL A 267 25.74 -28.06 -33.54
CA VAL A 267 27.17 -28.29 -33.42
C VAL A 267 27.96 -27.04 -33.83
N MET A 268 27.54 -26.38 -34.91
CA MET A 268 28.19 -25.17 -35.38
C MET A 268 27.99 -24.00 -34.38
N LYS A 269 26.81 -23.76 -33.89
CA LYS A 269 26.52 -22.76 -32.86
C LYS A 269 27.29 -23.01 -31.58
N GLN A 270 27.36 -24.26 -31.12
CA GLN A 270 28.16 -24.62 -29.96
C GLN A 270 29.65 -24.33 -30.17
N SER A 271 30.18 -24.61 -31.33
CA SER A 271 31.58 -24.32 -31.68
C SER A 271 31.84 -22.82 -31.72
N ILE A 272 30.91 -22.01 -32.25
CA ILE A 272 30.99 -20.54 -32.25
C ILE A 272 30.96 -20.02 -30.80
N PHE A 273 30.05 -20.52 -29.97
CA PHE A 273 29.93 -20.14 -28.55
C PHE A 273 31.24 -20.42 -27.80
N ASP A 274 31.89 -21.58 -28.05
CA ASP A 274 33.08 -21.97 -27.32
C ASP A 274 34.34 -21.29 -27.81
N GLN A 275 34.46 -21.01 -29.12
CA GLN A 275 35.71 -20.57 -29.74
C GLN A 275 35.73 -19.08 -30.08
N VAL A 276 34.57 -18.53 -30.52
CA VAL A 276 34.53 -17.15 -31.08
C VAL A 276 34.27 -16.11 -30.01
N ILE A 277 33.46 -16.43 -28.99
CA ILE A 277 33.21 -15.46 -27.90
C ILE A 277 34.48 -15.29 -27.05
N ASP A 278 34.90 -14.06 -26.90
CA ASP A 278 35.97 -13.69 -25.96
C ASP A 278 35.35 -13.43 -24.59
N TRP A 279 35.28 -14.45 -23.78
CA TRP A 279 34.65 -14.41 -22.46
C TRP A 279 35.35 -13.48 -21.49
N ASP A 280 36.67 -13.29 -21.61
CA ASP A 280 37.45 -12.47 -20.69
C ASP A 280 37.24 -10.97 -20.95
N ASN A 281 36.95 -10.58 -22.19
CA ASN A 281 36.75 -9.19 -22.62
C ASN A 281 35.26 -8.83 -22.86
N SER A 282 34.36 -9.79 -22.79
CA SER A 282 32.92 -9.56 -22.91
C SER A 282 32.32 -9.12 -21.57
N THR A 283 31.27 -8.27 -21.64
CA THR A 283 30.44 -7.93 -20.49
C THR A 283 29.20 -8.83 -20.52
N LEU A 284 29.31 -10.00 -19.95
CA LEU A 284 28.29 -11.06 -19.94
C LEU A 284 28.19 -11.72 -18.56
N PRO A 285 27.07 -12.42 -18.25
CA PRO A 285 27.05 -13.36 -17.13
C PRO A 285 28.16 -14.40 -17.24
N ALA A 286 28.47 -15.10 -16.14
CA ALA A 286 29.48 -16.13 -16.13
C ALA A 286 29.18 -17.21 -17.18
N LYS A 287 30.20 -17.66 -17.92
CA LYS A 287 30.06 -18.61 -19.06
C LYS A 287 29.31 -19.88 -18.68
N ASP A 288 29.53 -20.40 -17.49
CA ASP A 288 28.91 -21.62 -16.96
C ASP A 288 27.41 -21.49 -16.66
N THR A 289 26.91 -20.26 -16.61
CA THR A 289 25.47 -19.95 -16.43
C THR A 289 24.73 -19.74 -17.76
N LEU A 290 25.44 -19.74 -18.87
CA LEU A 290 24.91 -19.46 -20.20
C LEU A 290 24.99 -20.67 -21.14
N SER A 291 24.12 -20.69 -22.11
CA SER A 291 24.04 -21.66 -23.20
C SER A 291 24.03 -20.97 -24.57
N VAL A 292 24.19 -21.73 -25.63
CA VAL A 292 24.03 -21.20 -27.00
C VAL A 292 22.65 -20.62 -27.28
N ASP A 293 21.63 -21.07 -26.53
CA ASP A 293 20.26 -20.61 -26.71
C ASP A 293 20.03 -19.21 -26.14
N ASP A 294 20.95 -18.71 -25.31
CA ASP A 294 20.93 -17.34 -24.79
C ASP A 294 21.44 -16.31 -25.80
N PHE A 295 21.89 -16.77 -26.98
CA PHE A 295 22.43 -15.92 -28.04
C PHE A 295 21.65 -16.06 -29.33
N THR A 296 21.58 -14.97 -30.10
CA THR A 296 21.32 -15.03 -31.53
C THR A 296 22.66 -15.01 -32.25
N MET A 297 22.82 -15.90 -33.24
CA MET A 297 24.03 -15.99 -34.06
C MET A 297 23.63 -15.88 -35.52
N GLU A 298 24.30 -14.97 -36.21
CA GLU A 298 24.02 -14.70 -37.63
C GLU A 298 25.34 -14.75 -38.43
N TYR A 299 25.25 -15.12 -39.65
CA TYR A 299 26.33 -15.08 -40.62
C TYR A 299 26.02 -14.08 -41.74
N TYR A 300 27.06 -13.49 -42.34
CA TYR A 300 26.90 -12.59 -43.46
C TYR A 300 27.07 -13.40 -44.75
N GLY A 301 25.98 -13.96 -45.24
CA GLY A 301 25.94 -14.88 -46.36
C GLY A 301 25.30 -14.32 -47.59
N VAL A 302 25.35 -15.11 -48.65
CA VAL A 302 24.76 -14.80 -49.95
C VAL A 302 23.32 -15.27 -49.98
N ASP A 303 22.39 -14.38 -50.34
CA ASP A 303 20.97 -14.72 -50.49
C ASP A 303 20.67 -15.35 -51.84
N ASP A 304 21.58 -16.22 -52.36
CA ASP A 304 21.37 -16.73 -53.71
C ASP A 304 21.18 -18.22 -53.78
N VAL A 305 20.08 -18.60 -54.40
CA VAL A 305 19.88 -19.86 -55.09
C VAL A 305 20.30 -19.66 -56.52
N ALA A 306 21.49 -20.14 -56.84
CA ALA A 306 22.04 -20.38 -58.19
C ALA A 306 21.42 -19.60 -59.36
N GLY A 307 22.10 -18.56 -59.84
CA GLY A 307 21.95 -18.10 -61.23
C GLY A 307 21.30 -16.72 -61.44
N VAL A 308 21.19 -15.86 -60.45
CA VAL A 308 20.68 -14.48 -60.64
C VAL A 308 21.80 -13.47 -60.44
N GLU A 309 22.06 -12.63 -61.44
CA GLU A 309 22.96 -11.46 -61.34
C GLU A 309 22.40 -10.46 -60.32
N GLY A 310 23.19 -10.11 -59.34
CA GLY A 310 22.81 -9.07 -58.37
C GLY A 310 22.67 -9.55 -56.94
N VAL A 311 23.47 -10.53 -56.54
CA VAL A 311 23.50 -11.12 -55.20
C VAL A 311 23.80 -10.08 -54.14
N THR A 312 22.82 -9.80 -53.29
CA THR A 312 23.01 -9.02 -52.08
C THR A 312 23.42 -9.95 -50.93
N ARG A 313 24.56 -9.65 -50.31
CA ARG A 313 24.92 -10.28 -49.05
C ARG A 313 24.10 -9.65 -47.94
N GLN A 314 23.54 -10.47 -47.05
CA GLN A 314 22.79 -10.04 -45.91
C GLN A 314 23.08 -10.89 -44.66
N TRP A 315 22.75 -10.37 -43.52
CA TRP A 315 22.81 -11.13 -42.28
C TRP A 315 21.65 -12.11 -42.23
N ALA A 316 21.98 -13.40 -42.04
CA ALA A 316 21.01 -14.47 -41.92
C ALA A 316 21.27 -15.28 -40.63
N PRO A 317 20.21 -15.72 -39.93
CA PRO A 317 20.36 -16.43 -38.68
C PRO A 317 20.93 -17.86 -38.95
N ILE A 318 21.77 -18.30 -38.02
CA ILE A 318 22.18 -19.72 -37.94
C ILE A 318 21.06 -20.46 -37.20
N GLU A 319 20.04 -20.89 -37.93
CA GLU A 319 18.84 -21.54 -37.37
C GLU A 319 18.81 -23.03 -37.62
N GLY A 320 18.06 -23.74 -36.79
CA GLY A 320 17.76 -25.14 -36.88
C GLY A 320 18.49 -26.00 -35.84
N GLY A 321 17.82 -27.01 -35.35
CA GLY A 321 18.34 -27.94 -34.34
C GLY A 321 18.85 -29.25 -34.94
N LYS A 322 18.71 -29.48 -36.25
CA LYS A 322 19.22 -30.67 -37.01
C LYS A 322 19.38 -30.25 -38.45
N VAL A 323 20.36 -30.75 -39.11
CA VAL A 323 20.78 -30.55 -40.51
C VAL A 323 19.98 -29.46 -41.25
N ASN A 324 20.53 -28.24 -41.28
CA ASN A 324 20.00 -27.16 -42.12
C ASN A 324 20.91 -27.00 -43.34
N LEU A 325 20.55 -27.68 -44.40
CA LEU A 325 21.32 -27.68 -45.64
C LEU A 325 21.39 -26.30 -46.27
N LEU A 326 20.32 -25.50 -46.17
CA LEU A 326 20.26 -24.16 -46.73
C LEU A 326 21.27 -23.23 -46.01
N THR A 327 21.26 -23.15 -44.70
CA THR A 327 22.24 -22.37 -43.93
C THR A 327 23.67 -22.86 -44.23
N TYR A 328 23.90 -24.17 -44.33
CA TYR A 328 25.19 -24.75 -44.64
C TYR A 328 25.70 -24.34 -46.03
N LEU A 329 24.85 -24.40 -47.07
CA LEU A 329 25.22 -24.00 -48.41
C LEU A 329 25.38 -22.51 -48.60
N GLN A 330 24.54 -21.72 -47.99
CA GLN A 330 24.58 -20.24 -48.07
C GLN A 330 25.77 -19.64 -47.32
N MET A 331 26.12 -20.23 -46.19
CA MET A 331 27.30 -19.80 -45.43
C MET A 331 28.60 -20.16 -46.16
N GLY A 332 28.71 -21.38 -46.68
CA GLY A 332 29.91 -21.87 -47.35
C GLY A 332 31.09 -22.11 -46.39
N ALA A 333 32.13 -22.79 -46.87
CA ALA A 333 33.38 -22.92 -46.12
C ALA A 333 34.34 -21.77 -46.42
N GLY A 334 35.17 -21.37 -45.46
CA GLY A 334 36.15 -20.30 -45.59
C GLY A 334 36.00 -19.21 -44.52
N GLU A 335 36.49 -18.02 -44.82
CA GLU A 335 36.36 -16.84 -43.93
C GLU A 335 34.90 -16.40 -43.86
N GLN A 336 34.41 -16.28 -42.61
CA GLN A 336 33.03 -15.91 -42.35
C GLN A 336 32.98 -14.65 -41.46
N GLN A 337 31.98 -13.81 -41.70
CA GLN A 337 31.60 -12.76 -40.74
C GLN A 337 30.46 -13.30 -39.91
N ILE A 338 30.64 -13.32 -38.61
CA ILE A 338 29.64 -13.78 -37.63
C ILE A 338 29.25 -12.64 -36.76
N ARG A 339 27.95 -12.46 -36.53
CA ARG A 339 27.39 -11.54 -35.55
C ARG A 339 26.75 -12.36 -34.43
N ILE A 340 27.14 -12.05 -33.19
CA ILE A 340 26.64 -12.73 -32.01
C ILE A 340 26.02 -11.65 -31.13
N THR A 341 24.77 -11.88 -30.74
CA THR A 341 24.04 -10.97 -29.85
C THR A 341 23.53 -11.77 -28.67
N TYR A 342 23.87 -11.33 -27.47
CA TYR A 342 23.27 -11.87 -26.25
C TYR A 342 21.83 -11.37 -26.12
N LYS A 343 20.91 -12.27 -25.79
CA LYS A 343 19.48 -11.95 -25.69
C LYS A 343 19.14 -11.14 -24.45
N GLY A 344 20.04 -11.08 -23.46
CA GLY A 344 19.80 -10.45 -22.18
C GLY A 344 19.02 -11.31 -21.19
N ASN A 345 18.88 -10.82 -19.97
CA ASN A 345 18.09 -11.44 -18.91
C ASN A 345 17.60 -10.37 -17.90
N ALA A 346 17.22 -10.77 -16.69
CA ALA A 346 16.78 -9.86 -15.64
C ALA A 346 17.87 -8.86 -15.16
N GLU A 347 19.16 -9.21 -15.32
CA GLU A 347 20.30 -8.40 -14.84
C GLU A 347 21.07 -7.71 -15.98
N TYR A 348 20.99 -8.25 -17.20
CA TYR A 348 21.71 -7.77 -18.38
C TYR A 348 20.76 -7.42 -19.52
N ARG A 349 21.04 -6.30 -20.21
CA ARG A 349 20.29 -5.82 -21.39
C ARG A 349 21.14 -5.69 -22.64
#